data_4d1bbbd0d36cbace9a579a6148375997
#
_entry.id   4d1bbbd0d36cbace9a579a6148375997
#
_cell.length_a   1.000
_cell.length_b   1.000
_cell.length_c   1.000
_cell.angle_alpha   90.00
_cell.angle_beta   90.00
_cell.angle_gamma   90.00
#
_symmetry.space_group_name_H-M   'P 1'
#
loop_
_entity.id
_entity.type
_entity.pdbx_description
1 polymer ?
#
loop_
_entity_poly.entity_id
_entity_poly.type
_entity_poly.pdbx_seq_one_letter_code
_entity_poly.pdbx_strand_id
1 'polypeptide(L)'
;MKLKILLLFVCCNLFSQKIIISDEFTWYDGTLKGVINYSSIMVGEKIFVGVESGTWKSIDGILAAETNINENLSIYSGIRFKKQIRGYFMNLNWNQSPCLCKYRKPIKYYIGLRSLNLKDARISIGIRYGIKI
;
A
#
# COMPACT_ATOMS: atom_id res chain seq x y z
N MET A 1 -1.00 24.06 -16.52
CA MET A 1 -2.22 23.26 -16.52
C MET A 1 -2.10 21.98 -15.67
N LYS A 2 -1.05 21.20 -15.81
CA LYS A 2 -0.80 19.99 -15.03
C LYS A 2 -0.67 20.24 -13.51
N LEU A 3 -0.06 21.34 -13.11
CA LEU A 3 0.13 21.70 -11.71
C LEU A 3 -1.20 22.10 -11.03
N LYS A 4 -2.10 22.76 -11.75
CA LYS A 4 -3.41 23.15 -11.22
C LYS A 4 -4.32 21.95 -10.98
N ILE A 5 -4.25 20.94 -11.84
CA ILE A 5 -5.00 19.70 -11.69
C ILE A 5 -4.46 18.91 -10.50
N LEU A 6 -3.14 18.88 -10.34
CA LEU A 6 -2.50 18.23 -9.19
C LEU A 6 -2.89 18.94 -7.88
N LEU A 7 -2.90 20.27 -7.86
CA LEU A 7 -3.32 21.05 -6.69
C LEU A 7 -4.80 20.82 -6.38
N LEU A 8 -5.65 20.75 -7.38
CA LEU A 8 -7.07 20.47 -7.19
C LEU A 8 -7.29 19.06 -6.62
N PHE A 9 -6.54 18.08 -7.12
CA PHE A 9 -6.57 16.71 -6.63
C PHE A 9 -6.11 16.62 -5.17
N VAL A 10 -5.07 17.36 -4.81
CA VAL A 10 -4.58 17.47 -3.45
C VAL A 10 -5.59 18.17 -2.55
N CYS A 11 -6.22 19.25 -3.02
CA CYS A 11 -7.22 19.99 -2.24
C CYS A 11 -8.52 19.21 -2.04
N CYS A 12 -8.99 18.46 -3.03
CA CYS A 12 -10.19 17.64 -2.90
C CYS A 12 -10.02 16.46 -1.94
N ASN A 13 -8.80 16.01 -1.73
CA ASN A 13 -8.49 14.92 -0.80
C ASN A 13 -8.22 15.36 0.65
N LEU A 14 -8.25 16.66 0.93
CA LEU A 14 -7.85 17.18 2.25
C LEU A 14 -8.86 16.95 3.39
N PHE A 15 -10.07 16.47 3.11
CA PHE A 15 -11.13 16.43 4.13
C PHE A 15 -11.32 15.10 4.86
N SER A 16 -10.66 14.01 4.47
CA SER A 16 -10.77 12.71 5.15
C SER A 16 -9.53 11.87 4.94
N GLN A 17 -8.36 12.47 5.03
CA GLN A 17 -7.13 11.79 4.66
C GLN A 17 -6.64 10.86 5.75
N LYS A 18 -6.20 9.71 5.32
CA LYS A 18 -5.37 8.81 6.11
C LYS A 18 -3.96 8.84 5.56
N ILE A 19 -2.99 8.87 6.44
CA ILE A 19 -1.61 8.54 6.11
C ILE A 19 -1.42 7.06 6.40
N ILE A 20 -0.98 6.31 5.41
CA ILE A 20 -0.70 4.89 5.54
C ILE A 20 0.79 4.66 5.39
N ILE A 21 1.38 4.08 6.41
CA ILE A 21 2.76 3.62 6.40
C ILE A 21 2.72 2.09 6.33
N SER A 22 3.43 1.53 5.38
CA SER A 22 3.50 0.08 5.20
C SER A 22 4.93 -0.41 5.24
N ASP A 23 5.12 -1.58 5.80
CA ASP A 23 6.34 -2.34 5.72
C ASP A 23 6.03 -3.75 5.26
N GLU A 24 6.72 -4.21 4.22
CA GLU A 24 6.39 -5.41 3.48
C GLU A 24 7.63 -6.23 3.16
N PHE A 25 7.47 -7.53 3.26
CA PHE A 25 8.46 -8.51 2.81
C PHE A 25 7.92 -9.27 1.61
N THR A 26 8.66 -9.26 0.53
CA THR A 26 8.33 -9.96 -0.71
C THR A 26 9.37 -11.03 -0.99
N TRP A 27 8.92 -12.27 -1.22
CA TRP A 27 9.81 -13.37 -1.57
C TRP A 27 10.20 -13.30 -3.03
N TYR A 28 11.50 -13.24 -3.27
CA TYR A 28 12.06 -13.08 -4.61
C TYR A 28 12.18 -14.42 -5.36
N ASP A 29 12.68 -15.46 -4.72
CA ASP A 29 12.97 -16.75 -5.35
C ASP A 29 12.42 -17.95 -4.54
N GLY A 30 11.57 -17.71 -3.57
CA GLY A 30 11.05 -18.73 -2.67
C GLY A 30 12.00 -19.15 -1.55
N THR A 31 13.17 -18.54 -1.47
CA THR A 31 14.12 -18.75 -0.37
C THR A 31 14.18 -17.53 0.55
N LEU A 32 14.61 -17.73 1.80
CA LEU A 32 14.80 -16.62 2.75
C LEU A 32 15.87 -15.61 2.29
N LYS A 33 16.77 -16.03 1.43
CA LYS A 33 17.82 -15.16 0.87
C LYS A 33 17.29 -14.19 -0.18
N GLY A 34 16.16 -14.52 -0.79
CA GLY A 34 15.50 -13.70 -1.81
C GLY A 34 14.39 -12.83 -1.28
N VAL A 35 14.44 -12.38 -0.05
CA VAL A 35 13.43 -11.49 0.53
C VAL A 35 13.81 -10.04 0.28
N ILE A 36 12.87 -9.30 -0.30
CA ILE A 36 13.00 -7.85 -0.49
C ILE A 36 12.07 -7.15 0.48
N ASN A 37 12.60 -6.20 1.22
CA ASN A 37 11.81 -5.33 2.07
C ASN A 37 11.39 -4.09 1.28
N TYR A 38 10.11 -3.76 1.38
CA TYR A 38 9.53 -2.53 0.84
C TYR A 38 8.91 -1.71 1.96
N SER A 39 9.21 -0.43 1.97
CA SER A 39 8.59 0.53 2.87
C SER A 39 7.89 1.59 2.05
N SER A 40 6.66 1.90 2.40
CA SER A 40 5.87 2.89 1.68
C SER A 40 5.16 3.86 2.61
N ILE A 41 4.90 5.04 2.09
CA ILE A 41 4.05 6.03 2.71
C ILE A 41 3.06 6.55 1.66
N MET A 42 1.78 6.54 2.02
CA MET A 42 0.70 6.92 1.12
C MET A 42 -0.30 7.80 1.84
N VAL A 43 -0.96 8.64 1.06
CA VAL A 43 -2.00 9.54 1.56
C VAL A 43 -3.25 9.41 0.71
N GLY A 44 -4.41 9.34 1.33
CA GLY A 44 -5.69 9.29 0.66
C GLY A 44 -6.83 8.82 1.55
N GLU A 45 -7.98 8.60 0.98
CA GLU A 45 -9.16 8.05 1.68
C GLU A 45 -9.52 6.66 1.17
N LYS A 46 -9.89 6.56 -0.10
CA LYS A 46 -10.15 5.30 -0.83
C LYS A 46 -9.13 5.07 -1.93
N ILE A 47 -8.67 6.17 -2.52
CA ILE A 47 -7.58 6.18 -3.49
C ILE A 47 -6.39 6.83 -2.82
N PHE A 48 -5.25 6.16 -2.89
CA PHE A 48 -4.04 6.57 -2.22
C PHE A 48 -2.94 6.85 -3.23
N VAL A 49 -2.18 7.89 -2.97
CA VAL A 49 -1.00 8.25 -3.73
C VAL A 49 0.17 8.34 -2.77
N GLY A 50 1.30 7.82 -3.17
CA GLY A 50 2.47 7.85 -2.31
C GLY A 50 3.75 7.40 -2.99
N VAL A 51 4.70 7.06 -2.17
CA VAL A 51 6.02 6.62 -2.58
C VAL A 51 6.40 5.33 -1.86
N GLU A 52 7.18 4.52 -2.53
CA GLU A 52 7.69 3.27 -2.01
C GLU A 52 9.19 3.16 -2.27
N SER A 53 9.94 2.73 -1.28
CA SER A 53 11.33 2.37 -1.44
C SER A 53 11.55 0.91 -1.11
N GLY A 54 12.37 0.24 -1.91
CA GLY A 54 12.80 -1.13 -1.68
C GLY A 54 14.28 -1.24 -1.35
N THR A 55 14.70 -2.46 -1.10
CA THR A 55 16.11 -2.78 -0.77
C THR A 55 17.10 -2.30 -1.85
N TRP A 56 16.63 -2.14 -3.06
CA TRP A 56 17.43 -1.69 -4.21
C TRP A 56 17.62 -0.18 -4.30
N LYS A 57 17.29 0.56 -3.26
CA LYS A 57 17.47 2.02 -3.16
C LYS A 57 16.74 2.83 -4.24
N SER A 58 15.78 2.25 -4.94
CA SER A 58 14.93 2.98 -5.87
C SER A 58 13.68 3.48 -5.17
N ILE A 59 13.27 4.69 -5.48
CA ILE A 59 12.01 5.26 -5.03
C ILE A 59 11.04 5.26 -6.20
N ASP A 60 9.92 4.58 -6.03
CA ASP A 60 8.84 4.53 -7.02
C ASP A 60 7.61 5.26 -6.48
N GLY A 61 6.81 5.81 -7.39
CA GLY A 61 5.48 6.29 -7.06
C GLY A 61 4.49 5.13 -6.94
N ILE A 62 3.51 5.30 -6.08
CA ILE A 62 2.41 4.33 -5.91
C ILE A 62 1.09 5.04 -6.11
N LEU A 63 0.21 4.37 -6.84
CA LEU A 63 -1.21 4.71 -6.91
C LEU A 63 -1.99 3.47 -6.52
N ALA A 64 -2.81 3.57 -5.51
CA ALA A 64 -3.54 2.42 -4.96
C ALA A 64 -4.99 2.76 -4.62
N ALA A 65 -5.82 1.74 -4.58
CA ALA A 65 -7.21 1.84 -4.15
C ALA A 65 -7.51 0.76 -3.10
N GLU A 66 -8.32 1.10 -2.12
CA GLU A 66 -8.82 0.19 -1.11
C GLU A 66 -10.31 -0.03 -1.29
N THR A 67 -10.72 -1.29 -1.28
CA THR A 67 -12.11 -1.72 -1.32
C THR A 67 -12.40 -2.56 -0.08
N ASN A 68 -13.36 -2.13 0.74
CA ASN A 68 -13.77 -2.87 1.91
C ASN A 68 -14.69 -4.02 1.51
N ILE A 69 -14.38 -5.24 1.95
CA ILE A 69 -15.24 -6.41 1.80
C ILE A 69 -16.22 -6.47 2.98
N ASN A 70 -15.71 -6.27 4.18
CA ASN A 70 -16.49 -6.18 5.41
C ASN A 70 -15.72 -5.31 6.43
N GLU A 71 -16.17 -5.27 7.67
CA GLU A 71 -15.55 -4.45 8.73
C GLU A 71 -14.09 -4.84 9.04
N ASN A 72 -13.73 -6.10 8.77
CA ASN A 72 -12.42 -6.66 9.13
C ASN A 72 -11.51 -6.92 7.94
N LEU A 73 -12.06 -7.00 6.73
CA LEU A 73 -11.34 -7.37 5.52
C LEU A 73 -11.44 -6.28 4.46
N SER A 74 -10.35 -5.96 3.83
CA SER A 74 -10.29 -5.08 2.66
C SER A 74 -9.30 -5.60 1.62
N ILE A 75 -9.55 -5.28 0.38
CA ILE A 75 -8.61 -5.51 -0.71
C ILE A 75 -7.93 -4.19 -1.05
N TYR A 76 -6.64 -4.25 -1.14
CA TYR A 76 -5.79 -3.12 -1.49
C TYR A 76 -5.04 -3.45 -2.78
N SER A 77 -5.30 -2.70 -3.83
CA SER A 77 -4.68 -2.93 -5.13
C SER A 77 -4.09 -1.65 -5.68
N GLY A 78 -3.01 -1.77 -6.41
CA GLY A 78 -2.38 -0.61 -6.97
C GLY A 78 -1.29 -0.92 -7.97
N ILE A 79 -0.73 0.14 -8.48
CA ILE A 79 0.37 0.12 -9.42
C ILE A 79 1.57 0.88 -8.85
N ARG A 80 2.72 0.45 -9.28
CA ARG A 80 3.98 1.09 -8.99
C ARG A 80 4.56 1.65 -10.27
N PHE A 81 5.01 2.89 -10.23
CA PHE A 81 5.52 3.58 -11.41
C PHE A 81 6.72 4.47 -11.06
N LYS A 82 7.54 4.73 -12.04
CA LYS A 82 8.60 5.75 -11.99
C LYS A 82 8.48 6.68 -13.19
N LYS A 83 8.93 6.27 -14.35
CA LYS A 83 8.66 6.95 -15.64
C LYS A 83 7.54 6.26 -16.40
N GLN A 84 7.36 4.98 -16.12
CA GLN A 84 6.35 4.09 -16.67
C GLN A 84 5.87 3.15 -15.58
N ILE A 85 4.79 2.41 -15.82
CA ILE A 85 4.31 1.40 -14.90
C ILE A 85 5.35 0.29 -14.77
N ARG A 86 5.81 0.04 -13.55
CA ARG A 86 6.84 -0.95 -13.25
C ARG A 86 6.31 -2.24 -12.66
N GLY A 87 5.15 -2.19 -12.06
CA GLY A 87 4.55 -3.35 -11.44
C GLY A 87 3.20 -3.05 -10.83
N TYR A 88 2.57 -4.08 -10.33
CA TYR A 88 1.28 -4.03 -9.64
C TYR A 88 1.37 -4.79 -8.32
N PHE A 89 0.41 -4.53 -7.45
CA PHE A 89 0.22 -5.32 -6.24
C PHE A 89 -1.27 -5.46 -5.91
N MET A 90 -1.60 -6.56 -5.25
CA MET A 90 -2.93 -6.81 -4.72
C MET A 90 -2.80 -7.50 -3.37
N ASN A 91 -3.34 -6.90 -2.34
CA ASN A 91 -3.20 -7.38 -0.98
C ASN A 91 -4.56 -7.56 -0.33
N LEU A 92 -4.72 -8.64 0.40
CA LEU A 92 -5.82 -8.85 1.32
C LEU A 92 -5.38 -8.38 2.70
N ASN A 93 -6.04 -7.34 3.21
CA ASN A 93 -5.77 -6.81 4.53
C ASN A 93 -6.82 -7.29 5.52
N TRP A 94 -6.39 -7.58 6.72
CA TRP A 94 -7.30 -7.81 7.83
C TRP A 94 -6.88 -7.01 9.06
N ASN A 95 -7.88 -6.54 9.76
CA ASN A 95 -7.67 -5.96 11.07
C ASN A 95 -7.45 -7.09 12.06
N GLN A 96 -6.43 -6.99 12.88
CA GLN A 96 -6.39 -7.80 14.07
C GLN A 96 -7.53 -7.32 14.98
N SER A 97 -8.67 -7.94 14.81
CA SER A 97 -9.68 -7.92 15.83
C SER A 97 -9.24 -8.92 16.85
N PRO A 98 -9.63 -8.93 17.89
CA PRO A 98 -10.72 -8.44 18.55
C PRO A 98 -10.58 -8.65 19.94
N CYS A 99 -9.94 -7.85 20.46
CA CYS A 99 -10.37 -7.68 21.81
C CYS A 99 -11.66 -6.90 21.75
N LEU A 100 -12.61 -7.26 22.55
CA LEU A 100 -13.69 -6.46 23.06
C LEU A 100 -13.27 -5.04 23.51
N CYS A 101 -12.08 -4.64 23.12
CA CYS A 101 -11.51 -3.32 23.34
C CYS A 101 -12.09 -2.35 22.34
N LYS A 102 -12.74 -1.31 22.84
CA LYS A 102 -13.33 -0.19 22.11
C LYS A 102 -12.36 0.56 21.17
N TYR A 103 -11.11 0.18 21.10
CA TYR A 103 -10.09 0.82 20.30
C TYR A 103 -9.67 -0.11 19.15
N ARG A 104 -10.15 0.19 17.96
CA ARG A 104 -9.61 -0.42 16.74
C ARG A 104 -8.15 0.03 16.62
N LYS A 105 -7.24 -0.91 16.75
CA LYS A 105 -5.83 -0.62 16.48
C LYS A 105 -5.71 -0.21 15.01
N PRO A 106 -4.98 0.87 14.70
CA PRO A 106 -4.78 1.33 13.33
C PRO A 106 -3.86 0.41 12.51
N ILE A 107 -3.54 -0.75 13.03
CA ILE A 107 -2.65 -1.74 12.41
C ILE A 107 -3.47 -2.77 11.65
N LYS A 108 -3.10 -2.97 10.39
CA LYS A 108 -3.61 -4.05 9.54
C LYS A 108 -2.47 -4.95 9.12
N TYR A 109 -2.72 -6.24 9.15
CA TYR A 109 -1.84 -7.21 8.52
C TYR A 109 -2.33 -7.52 7.12
N TYR A 110 -1.44 -7.87 6.23
CA TYR A 110 -1.83 -8.26 4.89
C TYR A 110 -0.94 -9.36 4.31
N ILE A 111 -1.54 -10.11 3.41
CA ILE A 111 -0.89 -11.04 2.52
C ILE A 111 -1.32 -10.71 1.10
N GLY A 112 -0.44 -10.82 0.15
CA GLY A 112 -0.83 -10.49 -1.21
C GLY A 112 0.17 -10.94 -2.26
N LEU A 113 -0.06 -10.42 -3.45
CA LEU A 113 0.77 -10.63 -4.61
C LEU A 113 1.38 -9.31 -5.03
N ARG A 114 2.64 -9.35 -5.36
CA ARG A 114 3.38 -8.22 -5.90
C ARG A 114 4.12 -8.64 -7.16
N SER A 115 3.99 -7.85 -8.19
CA SER A 115 4.80 -7.96 -9.39
C SER A 115 6.05 -7.08 -9.26
N LEU A 116 7.21 -7.62 -9.50
CA LEU A 116 8.47 -6.86 -9.57
C LEU A 116 8.69 -6.27 -10.96
N ASN A 117 8.21 -6.96 -11.95
CA ASN A 117 8.05 -6.50 -13.32
C ASN A 117 6.64 -6.94 -13.77
N LEU A 118 6.17 -6.51 -14.89
CA LEU A 118 4.80 -6.83 -15.35
C LEU A 118 4.56 -8.32 -15.66
N LYS A 119 5.54 -9.19 -15.50
CA LYS A 119 5.51 -10.59 -15.93
C LYS A 119 5.37 -11.61 -14.80
N ASP A 120 5.79 -11.27 -13.59
CA ASP A 120 5.78 -12.21 -12.47
C ASP A 120 4.92 -11.71 -11.31
N ALA A 121 4.42 -12.66 -10.54
CA ALA A 121 3.71 -12.39 -9.30
C ALA A 121 4.42 -13.13 -8.17
N ARG A 122 4.67 -12.42 -7.08
CA ARG A 122 5.37 -12.92 -5.91
C ARG A 122 4.52 -12.74 -4.67
N ILE A 123 4.67 -13.65 -3.73
CA ILE A 123 3.96 -13.56 -2.45
C ILE A 123 4.60 -12.50 -1.59
N SER A 124 3.78 -11.67 -0.99
CA SER A 124 4.20 -10.66 -0.03
C SER A 124 3.38 -10.75 1.25
N ILE A 125 4.00 -10.39 2.34
CA ILE A 125 3.33 -10.20 3.64
C ILE A 125 3.78 -8.87 4.22
N GLY A 126 2.91 -8.23 4.97
CA GLY A 126 3.28 -6.96 5.55
C GLY A 126 2.32 -6.45 6.59
N ILE A 127 2.66 -5.28 7.08
CA ILE A 127 1.92 -4.55 8.09
C ILE A 127 1.66 -3.14 7.57
N ARG A 128 0.44 -2.67 7.76
CA ARG A 128 0.05 -1.29 7.48
C ARG A 128 -0.38 -0.60 8.76
N TYR A 129 0.10 0.59 8.91
CA TYR A 129 -0.31 1.49 9.98
C TYR A 129 -1.00 2.72 9.38
N GLY A 130 -2.26 2.93 9.74
CA GLY A 130 -3.04 4.05 9.24
C GLY A 130 -3.24 5.11 10.32
N ILE A 131 -2.91 6.35 10.01
CA ILE A 131 -3.17 7.51 10.84
C ILE A 131 -4.25 8.34 10.17
N LYS A 132 -5.34 8.54 10.86
CA LYS A 132 -6.41 9.44 10.41
C LYS A 132 -6.05 10.86 10.81
N ILE A 133 -6.05 11.73 9.84
CA ILE A 133 -5.80 13.16 10.08
C ILE A 133 -7.12 13.87 10.35
#